data_37cea23b0118f5ed1c8b831460e70878
#
_entry.id   37cea23b0118f5ed1c8b831460e70878
#
_cell.length_a   1.000
_cell.length_b   1.000
_cell.length_c   1.000
_cell.angle_alpha   90.00
_cell.angle_beta   90.00
_cell.angle_gamma   90.00
#
_symmetry.space_group_name_H-M   'P 1'
#
loop_
_entity.id
_entity.type
_entity.pdbx_description
1 polymer ?
#
loop_
_entity_poly.entity_id
_entity_poly.type
_entity_poly.pdbx_seq_one_letter_code
_entity_poly.pdbx_strand_id
1 'polypeptide(L)'
;MKIALAILLFVHGFIVAAQSSASFKPKGGTPNPAWMKWFPANLGQSWLFSRYGIEKMPQVKDLGYLWIIAGVALILAGLGVLGVVIPVAIWRMLALVGAVFSLIMLVLYFHPFYIIGFSASLLLLIALLLKSWPI
;
A
#
# COMPACT_ATOMS: atom_id res chain seq x y z
N MET A 1 -6.93 -8.48 20.56
CA MET A 1 -5.84 -8.15 19.64
C MET A 1 -6.07 -8.63 18.20
N LYS A 2 -6.53 -9.86 17.98
CA LYS A 2 -6.78 -10.38 16.62
C LYS A 2 -7.76 -9.53 15.82
N ILE A 3 -8.86 -9.10 16.43
CA ILE A 3 -9.87 -8.26 15.75
C ILE A 3 -9.26 -6.92 15.34
N ALA A 4 -8.50 -6.28 16.23
CA ALA A 4 -7.85 -5.02 15.92
C ALA A 4 -6.85 -5.16 14.77
N LEU A 5 -6.07 -6.23 14.76
CA LEU A 5 -5.13 -6.52 13.67
C LEU A 5 -5.89 -6.78 12.35
N ALA A 6 -6.97 -7.56 12.40
CA ALA A 6 -7.76 -7.82 11.20
C ALA A 6 -8.38 -6.55 10.63
N ILE A 7 -8.92 -5.67 11.48
CA ILE A 7 -9.45 -4.37 11.05
C ILE A 7 -8.35 -3.53 10.40
N LEU A 8 -7.18 -3.45 11.03
CA LEU A 8 -6.04 -2.73 10.46
C LEU A 8 -5.69 -3.25 9.06
N LEU A 9 -5.61 -4.57 8.90
CA LEU A 9 -5.28 -5.22 7.64
C LEU A 9 -6.36 -4.96 6.58
N PHE A 10 -7.64 -5.03 6.94
CA PHE A 10 -8.74 -4.74 6.03
C PHE A 10 -8.72 -3.28 5.57
N VAL A 11 -8.67 -2.35 6.50
CA VAL A 11 -8.68 -0.91 6.17
C VAL A 11 -7.47 -0.56 5.32
N HIS A 12 -6.28 -0.99 5.73
CA HIS A 12 -5.06 -0.71 4.99
C HIS A 12 -5.09 -1.38 3.61
N GLY A 13 -5.56 -2.61 3.52
CA GLY A 13 -5.67 -3.34 2.26
C GLY A 13 -6.64 -2.68 1.28
N PHE A 14 -7.81 -2.24 1.74
CA PHE A 14 -8.77 -1.52 0.89
C PHE A 14 -8.20 -0.19 0.40
N ILE A 15 -7.54 0.57 1.27
CA ILE A 15 -6.92 1.84 0.89
C ILE A 15 -5.82 1.61 -0.15
N VAL A 16 -4.95 0.63 0.07
CA VAL A 16 -3.87 0.29 -0.87
C VAL A 16 -4.44 -0.13 -2.22
N ALA A 17 -5.44 -1.00 -2.25
CA ALA A 17 -6.07 -1.42 -3.51
C ALA A 17 -6.73 -0.25 -4.24
N ALA A 18 -7.35 0.68 -3.51
CA ALA A 18 -7.97 1.86 -4.11
C ALA A 18 -6.96 2.80 -4.77
N GLN A 19 -5.70 2.78 -4.35
CA GLN A 19 -4.64 3.59 -4.96
C GLN A 19 -4.22 3.10 -6.35
N SER A 20 -4.70 1.94 -6.79
CA SER A 20 -4.41 1.42 -8.14
C SER A 20 -4.78 2.41 -9.24
N SER A 21 -5.78 3.27 -9.03
CA SER A 21 -6.18 4.30 -9.99
C SER A 21 -5.06 5.30 -10.28
N ALA A 22 -4.16 5.54 -9.33
CA ALA A 22 -3.01 6.42 -9.54
C ALA A 22 -2.08 5.91 -10.64
N SER A 23 -1.98 4.59 -10.81
CA SER A 23 -1.18 3.95 -11.85
C SER A 23 -1.99 3.71 -13.12
N PHE A 24 -3.21 3.15 -13.02
CA PHE A 24 -4.04 2.84 -14.18
C PHE A 24 -4.55 4.09 -14.91
N LYS A 25 -4.89 5.14 -14.17
CA LYS A 25 -5.48 6.36 -14.73
C LYS A 25 -4.79 7.59 -14.15
N PRO A 26 -3.51 7.84 -14.51
CA PRO A 26 -2.80 9.01 -13.98
C PRO A 26 -3.46 10.30 -14.47
N LYS A 27 -3.89 11.14 -13.53
CA LYS A 27 -4.60 12.39 -13.80
C LYS A 27 -3.83 13.63 -13.34
N GLY A 28 -2.53 13.51 -13.08
CA GLY A 28 -1.74 14.61 -12.52
C GLY A 28 -1.91 14.83 -11.03
N GLY A 29 -2.77 14.04 -10.38
CA GLY A 29 -2.98 14.08 -8.94
C GLY A 29 -3.77 15.29 -8.45
N THR A 30 -4.00 15.35 -7.14
CA THR A 30 -4.64 16.48 -6.46
C THR A 30 -3.59 17.51 -6.11
N PRO A 31 -3.78 18.81 -6.46
CA PRO A 31 -2.81 19.86 -6.17
C PRO A 31 -2.48 19.95 -4.68
N ASN A 32 -1.21 20.15 -4.37
CA ASN A 32 -0.76 20.33 -2.99
C ASN A 32 -1.23 21.66 -2.42
N PRO A 33 -1.54 21.72 -1.11
CA PRO A 33 -1.81 23.01 -0.46
C PRO A 33 -0.56 23.90 -0.48
N ALA A 34 -0.75 25.21 -0.28
CA ALA A 34 0.33 26.20 -0.40
C ALA A 34 1.53 25.88 0.50
N TRP A 35 1.30 25.37 1.72
CA TRP A 35 2.37 25.03 2.67
C TRP A 35 3.17 23.78 2.29
N MET A 36 2.69 22.99 1.31
CA MET A 36 3.31 21.76 0.84
C MET A 36 3.79 21.83 -0.61
N LYS A 37 3.84 22.99 -1.21
CA LYS A 37 4.29 23.16 -2.61
C LYS A 37 5.77 22.83 -2.81
N TRP A 38 6.53 22.67 -1.73
CA TRP A 38 7.93 22.23 -1.78
C TRP A 38 8.07 20.77 -2.22
N PHE A 39 7.01 19.97 -2.11
CA PHE A 39 7.06 18.55 -2.51
C PHE A 39 6.88 18.42 -4.03
N PRO A 40 7.73 17.58 -4.72
CA PRO A 40 7.82 17.59 -6.19
C PRO A 40 6.65 16.93 -6.91
N ALA A 41 5.69 16.32 -6.21
CA ALA A 41 4.56 15.65 -6.83
C ALA A 41 3.26 16.00 -6.13
N ASN A 42 2.15 15.90 -6.86
CA ASN A 42 0.81 16.03 -6.31
C ASN A 42 0.35 14.70 -5.68
N LEU A 43 -0.67 14.76 -4.83
CA LEU A 43 -1.27 13.56 -4.24
C LEU A 43 -1.82 12.65 -5.34
N GLY A 44 -1.44 11.37 -5.31
CA GLY A 44 -1.82 10.38 -6.32
C GLY A 44 -0.93 10.38 -7.57
N GLN A 45 0.13 11.17 -7.58
CA GLN A 45 1.11 11.24 -8.67
C GLN A 45 2.43 10.62 -8.23
N SER A 46 3.11 9.86 -9.11
CA SER A 46 4.45 9.37 -8.82
C SER A 46 5.47 10.49 -8.97
N TRP A 47 6.21 10.78 -7.91
CA TRP A 47 7.31 11.74 -7.94
C TRP A 47 8.43 11.31 -8.89
N LEU A 48 8.62 9.99 -9.04
CA LEU A 48 9.67 9.43 -9.89
C LEU A 48 9.25 9.43 -11.37
N PHE A 49 8.08 8.88 -11.67
CA PHE A 49 7.63 8.71 -13.04
C PHE A 49 7.21 10.01 -13.69
N SER A 50 6.61 10.94 -12.94
CA SER A 50 6.27 12.24 -13.48
C SER A 50 7.51 13.09 -13.76
N ARG A 51 8.58 12.92 -12.97
CA ARG A 51 9.85 13.61 -13.20
C ARG A 51 10.44 13.28 -14.57
N TYR A 52 10.29 12.03 -15.02
CA TYR A 52 10.80 11.57 -16.32
C TYR A 52 9.74 11.56 -17.41
N GLY A 53 8.52 12.02 -17.13
CA GLY A 53 7.43 12.08 -18.10
C GLY A 53 6.94 10.74 -18.60
N ILE A 54 7.14 9.67 -17.84
CA ILE A 54 6.83 8.29 -18.27
C ILE A 54 5.60 7.70 -17.59
N GLU A 55 4.87 8.46 -16.78
CA GLU A 55 3.75 7.93 -15.98
C GLU A 55 2.59 7.35 -16.81
N LYS A 56 2.47 7.72 -18.10
CA LYS A 56 1.45 7.19 -19.00
C LYS A 56 1.91 5.99 -19.83
N MET A 57 3.16 5.54 -19.66
CA MET A 57 3.66 4.38 -20.37
C MET A 57 2.91 3.10 -19.92
N PRO A 58 2.65 2.14 -20.84
CA PRO A 58 1.96 0.89 -20.50
C PRO A 58 2.60 0.13 -19.34
N GLN A 59 3.93 0.07 -19.30
CA GLN A 59 4.69 -0.61 -18.23
C GLN A 59 4.46 0.03 -16.87
N VAL A 60 4.35 1.37 -16.81
CA VAL A 60 4.07 2.10 -15.57
C VAL A 60 2.62 1.92 -15.15
N LYS A 61 1.68 1.96 -16.10
CA LYS A 61 0.26 1.71 -15.80
C LYS A 61 0.02 0.33 -15.22
N ASP A 62 0.75 -0.68 -15.70
CA ASP A 62 0.63 -2.06 -15.23
C ASP A 62 1.03 -2.20 -13.75
N LEU A 63 1.75 -1.26 -13.18
CA LEU A 63 2.03 -1.22 -11.73
C LEU A 63 0.76 -1.09 -10.90
N GLY A 64 -0.35 -0.67 -11.50
CA GLY A 64 -1.66 -0.68 -10.85
C GLY A 64 -2.04 -2.06 -10.33
N TYR A 65 -1.64 -3.13 -11.01
CA TYR A 65 -1.85 -4.50 -10.54
C TYR A 65 -1.08 -4.80 -9.24
N LEU A 66 0.09 -4.21 -9.03
CA LEU A 66 0.83 -4.37 -7.78
C LEU A 66 0.09 -3.74 -6.60
N TRP A 67 -0.57 -2.60 -6.81
CA TRP A 67 -1.45 -2.02 -5.81
C TRP A 67 -2.59 -2.98 -5.42
N ILE A 68 -3.22 -3.59 -6.41
CA ILE A 68 -4.31 -4.54 -6.20
C ILE A 68 -3.81 -5.80 -5.48
N ILE A 69 -2.70 -6.36 -5.94
CA ILE A 69 -2.10 -7.55 -5.31
C ILE A 69 -1.76 -7.27 -3.85
N ALA A 70 -1.13 -6.13 -3.57
CA ALA A 70 -0.80 -5.73 -2.20
C ALA A 70 -2.07 -5.59 -1.34
N GLY A 71 -3.08 -4.90 -1.83
CA GLY A 71 -4.34 -4.69 -1.11
C GLY A 71 -5.08 -6.00 -0.85
N VAL A 72 -5.20 -6.84 -1.87
CA VAL A 72 -5.86 -8.15 -1.74
C VAL A 72 -5.11 -9.04 -0.76
N ALA A 73 -3.78 -9.08 -0.84
CA ALA A 73 -2.98 -9.88 0.09
C ALA A 73 -3.19 -9.45 1.55
N LEU A 74 -3.28 -8.15 1.81
CA LEU A 74 -3.56 -7.62 3.15
C LEU A 74 -4.96 -7.99 3.64
N ILE A 75 -5.97 -7.90 2.76
CA ILE A 75 -7.34 -8.30 3.08
C ILE A 75 -7.40 -9.80 3.40
N LEU A 76 -6.78 -10.64 2.57
CA LEU A 76 -6.73 -12.08 2.82
C LEU A 76 -5.96 -12.41 4.10
N ALA A 77 -4.91 -11.65 4.42
CA ALA A 77 -4.21 -11.78 5.68
C ALA A 77 -5.14 -11.49 6.87
N GLY A 78 -5.98 -10.46 6.77
CA GLY A 78 -6.98 -10.16 7.78
C GLY A 78 -7.97 -11.29 8.00
N LEU A 79 -8.46 -11.91 6.92
CA LEU A 79 -9.30 -13.11 7.01
C LEU A 79 -8.55 -14.28 7.67
N GLY A 80 -7.26 -14.44 7.33
CA GLY A 80 -6.41 -15.47 7.92
C GLY A 80 -6.20 -15.27 9.43
N VAL A 81 -6.03 -14.04 9.88
CA VAL A 81 -5.93 -13.73 11.33
C VAL A 81 -7.19 -14.18 12.07
N LEU A 82 -8.35 -14.02 11.45
CA LEU A 82 -9.63 -14.43 12.02
C LEU A 82 -9.93 -15.91 11.79
N GLY A 83 -9.16 -16.61 10.96
CA GLY A 83 -9.43 -17.99 10.59
C GLY A 83 -10.67 -18.18 9.73
N VAL A 84 -11.10 -17.14 9.00
CA VAL A 84 -12.28 -17.16 8.14
C VAL A 84 -11.84 -17.37 6.70
N VAL A 85 -12.25 -18.46 6.09
CA VAL A 85 -11.93 -18.88 4.70
C VAL A 85 -10.44 -19.15 4.51
N ILE A 86 -9.57 -18.28 4.99
CA ILE A 86 -8.11 -18.38 4.87
C ILE A 86 -7.54 -19.05 6.12
N PRO A 87 -6.73 -20.12 5.98
CA PRO A 87 -6.11 -20.77 7.13
C PRO A 87 -5.21 -19.81 7.93
N VAL A 88 -5.29 -19.89 9.26
CA VAL A 88 -4.46 -19.09 10.16
C VAL A 88 -2.98 -19.25 9.86
N ALA A 89 -2.56 -20.45 9.42
CA ALA A 89 -1.15 -20.75 9.17
C ALA A 89 -0.48 -19.85 8.14
N ILE A 90 -1.25 -19.28 7.19
CA ILE A 90 -0.68 -18.53 6.06
C ILE A 90 -0.88 -17.01 6.15
N TRP A 91 -1.55 -16.51 7.20
CA TRP A 91 -1.82 -15.07 7.27
C TRP A 91 -0.53 -14.22 7.30
N ARG A 92 0.52 -14.72 7.96
CA ARG A 92 1.80 -13.99 8.05
C ARG A 92 2.46 -13.84 6.68
N MET A 93 2.42 -14.90 5.86
CA MET A 93 2.95 -14.86 4.51
C MET A 93 2.18 -13.85 3.65
N LEU A 94 0.85 -13.88 3.73
CA LEU A 94 0.01 -12.94 3.00
C LEU A 94 0.25 -11.49 3.45
N ALA A 95 0.37 -11.26 4.75
CA ALA A 95 0.67 -9.94 5.29
C ALA A 95 2.06 -9.46 4.86
N LEU A 96 3.04 -10.37 4.80
CA LEU A 96 4.39 -10.04 4.33
C LEU A 96 4.38 -9.63 2.86
N VAL A 97 3.72 -10.39 2.00
CA VAL A 97 3.57 -10.05 0.57
C VAL A 97 2.88 -8.69 0.42
N GLY A 98 1.77 -8.49 1.13
CA GLY A 98 1.04 -7.22 1.09
C GLY A 98 1.87 -6.05 1.58
N ALA A 99 2.60 -6.21 2.68
CA ALA A 99 3.45 -5.16 3.24
C ALA A 99 4.60 -4.79 2.30
N VAL A 100 5.28 -5.78 1.72
CA VAL A 100 6.40 -5.54 0.79
C VAL A 100 5.92 -4.80 -0.46
N PHE A 101 4.87 -5.30 -1.11
CA PHE A 101 4.37 -4.66 -2.33
C PHE A 101 3.78 -3.29 -2.06
N SER A 102 3.04 -3.10 -0.96
CA SER A 102 2.51 -1.78 -0.60
C SER A 102 3.64 -0.79 -0.31
N LEU A 103 4.72 -1.21 0.35
CA LEU A 103 5.88 -0.34 0.58
C LEU A 103 6.56 0.06 -0.72
N ILE A 104 6.77 -0.87 -1.64
CA ILE A 104 7.35 -0.56 -2.95
C ILE A 104 6.51 0.50 -3.64
N MET A 105 5.20 0.30 -3.69
CA MET A 105 4.30 1.23 -4.36
C MET A 105 4.19 2.57 -3.63
N LEU A 106 4.19 2.57 -2.30
CA LEU A 106 4.17 3.79 -1.51
C LEU A 106 5.47 4.59 -1.62
N VAL A 107 6.61 3.93 -1.87
CA VAL A 107 7.85 4.63 -2.19
C VAL A 107 7.78 5.28 -3.58
N LEU A 108 7.30 4.54 -4.58
CA LEU A 108 7.19 5.07 -5.95
C LEU A 108 6.16 6.20 -6.08
N TYR A 109 5.09 6.16 -5.29
CA TYR A 109 4.02 7.16 -5.27
C TYR A 109 4.01 7.94 -3.96
N PHE A 110 5.17 8.08 -3.31
CA PHE A 110 5.25 8.72 -2.01
C PHE A 110 4.66 10.13 -2.03
N HIS A 111 3.92 10.44 -0.97
CA HIS A 111 3.42 11.77 -0.69
C HIS A 111 3.33 11.96 0.83
N PRO A 112 3.61 13.15 1.37
CA PRO A 112 3.51 13.36 2.82
C PRO A 112 2.16 12.97 3.44
N PHE A 113 1.07 13.05 2.68
CA PHE A 113 -0.25 12.61 3.16
C PHE A 113 -0.38 11.10 3.30
N TYR A 114 0.53 10.33 2.71
CA TYR A 114 0.56 8.88 2.85
C TYR A 114 1.42 8.39 4.01
N ILE A 115 1.93 9.31 4.85
CA ILE A 115 2.86 8.93 5.92
C ILE A 115 2.25 7.91 6.89
N ILE A 116 0.96 7.98 7.15
CA ILE A 116 0.27 7.00 8.01
C ILE A 116 0.28 5.62 7.36
N GLY A 117 -0.10 5.53 6.08
CA GLY A 117 -0.08 4.26 5.34
C GLY A 117 1.33 3.69 5.17
N PHE A 118 2.30 4.56 4.86
CA PHE A 118 3.70 4.17 4.77
C PHE A 118 4.21 3.61 6.10
N SER A 119 3.94 4.31 7.19
CA SER A 119 4.33 3.88 8.53
C SER A 119 3.65 2.57 8.92
N ALA A 120 2.37 2.39 8.62
CA ALA A 120 1.64 1.16 8.89
C ALA A 120 2.26 -0.03 8.16
N SER A 121 2.59 0.11 6.87
CA SER A 121 3.24 -0.95 6.08
C SER A 121 4.64 -1.26 6.62
N LEU A 122 5.42 -0.24 6.96
CA LEU A 122 6.77 -0.42 7.47
C LEU A 122 6.77 -1.12 8.83
N LEU A 123 5.92 -0.67 9.75
CA LEU A 123 5.80 -1.27 11.08
C LEU A 123 5.29 -2.71 11.00
N LEU A 124 4.33 -2.97 10.13
CA LEU A 124 3.83 -4.32 9.88
C LEU A 124 4.96 -5.23 9.37
N LEU A 125 5.73 -4.76 8.40
CA LEU A 125 6.87 -5.51 7.86
C LEU A 125 7.90 -5.82 8.94
N ILE A 126 8.29 -4.82 9.72
CA ILE A 126 9.26 -4.98 10.81
C ILE A 126 8.74 -6.01 11.83
N ALA A 127 7.48 -5.88 12.26
CA ALA A 127 6.88 -6.80 13.22
C ALA A 127 6.84 -8.24 12.71
N LEU A 128 6.55 -8.43 11.41
CA LEU A 128 6.53 -9.76 10.80
C LEU A 128 7.92 -10.37 10.71
N LEU A 129 8.92 -9.59 10.32
CA LEU A 129 10.31 -10.06 10.19
C LEU A 129 10.91 -10.40 11.55
N LEU A 130 10.64 -9.61 12.57
CA LEU A 130 11.10 -9.86 13.93
C LEU A 130 10.29 -10.94 14.64
N LYS A 131 9.23 -11.45 14.02
CA LYS A 131 8.31 -12.40 14.63
C LYS A 131 7.78 -11.92 15.99
N SER A 132 7.65 -10.61 16.14
CA SER A 132 7.24 -9.98 17.39
C SER A 132 5.73 -10.03 17.62
N TRP A 133 4.97 -10.54 16.65
CA TRP A 133 3.53 -10.63 16.77
C TRP A 133 3.11 -11.88 17.54
N PRO A 134 2.25 -11.76 18.56
CA PRO A 134 1.90 -12.87 19.43
C PRO A 134 0.87 -13.88 18.85
N ILE A 135 0.44 -13.69 17.65
CA ILE A 135 -0.56 -14.56 16.99
C ILE A 135 0.10 -15.65 16.17
#